data_b4b931892580cc42a8f1c5ffc3f6ccbb
#
_entry.id   b4b931892580cc42a8f1c5ffc3f6ccbb
#
_cell.length_a   1.000
_cell.length_b   1.000
_cell.length_c   1.000
_cell.angle_alpha   90.00
_cell.angle_beta   90.00
_cell.angle_gamma   90.00
#
_symmetry.space_group_name_H-M   'P 1'
#
loop_
_entity.id
_entity.type
_entity.pdbx_description
1 polymer ?
#
loop_
_entity_poly.entity_id
_entity_poly.type
_entity_poly.pdbx_seq_one_letter_code
_entity_poly.pdbx_strand_id
1 'polypeptide(L)'
;MYTLEIKLDPKGYEKALEKRFWLLYKLKRATIQWFNTQEHRRITSDEYKQLATEFKEYLEQKESLSKEKIKEYDNYFKTAWTELNKSFKLGSGKFIKYTDLGQATNMFRRYSQEGYVNWSSFEGIAADVKIGYLKRRKQSESFNYMKIPPYREFNGFIVRKRNDNVTPDGIFLGGNRGPEKEKGFFIPFNFKANKGKDIALSYALSEQKMSYWGIYRKYDKHGNIQYFAQIIFEGEPYNVNRVTGKGKVTISVDIDTLSLVAENKNQKFVFDLTRDHGISDKLSNLDRKIERSRRLNNPQNYNEDGTTKKGRLKWNNSKNYYKLLGKRRYIWHKLTQSRKNFYGFIANALLSMGDEFEVHKLDFKKLQERIKYNKETMNWFDSRKSRGAEIMFNAPNEFITVLNIKLAYNGLEPVIVIRD
;
A
#
# COMPACT_ATOMS: atom_id res chain seq x y z
N MET A 1 7.10 9.56 -12.80
CA MET A 1 5.63 9.39 -12.65
C MET A 1 5.14 10.07 -11.38
N TYR A 2 4.01 10.76 -11.44
CA TYR A 2 3.38 11.39 -10.27
C TYR A 2 1.87 11.16 -10.27
N THR A 3 1.23 11.45 -9.13
CA THR A 3 -0.21 11.21 -8.92
C THR A 3 -0.92 12.52 -8.59
N LEU A 4 -1.94 12.86 -9.36
CA LEU A 4 -2.92 13.88 -8.99
C LEU A 4 -4.08 13.20 -8.27
N GLU A 5 -4.36 13.63 -7.04
CA GLU A 5 -5.54 13.21 -6.30
C GLU A 5 -6.55 14.34 -6.21
N ILE A 6 -7.74 14.13 -6.73
CA ILE A 6 -8.79 15.14 -6.81
C ILE A 6 -10.07 14.57 -6.19
N LYS A 7 -10.74 15.37 -5.36
CA LYS A 7 -12.02 14.98 -4.77
C LYS A 7 -13.10 14.93 -5.85
N LEU A 8 -13.95 13.90 -5.78
CA LEU A 8 -15.10 13.71 -6.65
C LEU A 8 -16.39 14.20 -5.96
N ASP A 9 -17.35 14.67 -6.75
CA ASP A 9 -18.71 14.98 -6.32
C ASP A 9 -19.70 14.01 -6.99
N PRO A 10 -19.96 12.83 -6.41
CA PRO A 10 -20.81 11.81 -7.01
C PRO A 10 -22.30 12.08 -6.78
N LYS A 11 -22.72 13.31 -6.53
CA LYS A 11 -24.09 13.69 -6.18
C LYS A 11 -25.11 13.09 -7.15
N GLY A 12 -26.01 12.26 -6.61
CA GLY A 12 -27.02 11.53 -7.38
C GLY A 12 -26.54 10.16 -7.90
N TYR A 13 -25.24 9.84 -7.86
CA TYR A 13 -24.66 8.59 -8.35
C TYR A 13 -24.02 7.72 -7.26
N GLU A 14 -24.15 8.08 -5.99
CA GLU A 14 -23.52 7.37 -4.87
C GLU A 14 -23.90 5.88 -4.84
N LYS A 15 -25.17 5.57 -5.04
CA LYS A 15 -25.65 4.17 -5.06
C LYS A 15 -25.08 3.39 -6.26
N ALA A 16 -24.98 4.01 -7.42
CA ALA A 16 -24.43 3.39 -8.63
C ALA A 16 -22.93 3.15 -8.46
N LEU A 17 -22.21 4.11 -7.87
CA LEU A 17 -20.79 4.00 -7.58
C LEU A 17 -20.53 2.90 -6.54
N GLU A 18 -21.27 2.85 -5.44
CA GLU A 18 -21.16 1.79 -4.43
C GLU A 18 -21.48 0.41 -5.00
N LYS A 19 -22.45 0.27 -5.91
CA LYS A 19 -22.71 -0.98 -6.64
C LYS A 19 -21.48 -1.42 -7.42
N ARG A 20 -20.80 -0.51 -8.14
CA ARG A 20 -19.55 -0.81 -8.85
C ARG A 20 -18.45 -1.26 -7.91
N PHE A 21 -18.25 -0.56 -6.79
CA PHE A 21 -17.29 -0.98 -5.77
C PHE A 21 -17.57 -2.40 -5.24
N TRP A 22 -18.84 -2.71 -4.99
CA TRP A 22 -19.23 -4.05 -4.52
C TRP A 22 -18.95 -5.14 -5.55
N LEU A 23 -19.27 -4.91 -6.83
CA LEU A 23 -19.03 -5.88 -7.89
C LEU A 23 -17.53 -6.10 -8.13
N LEU A 24 -16.75 -5.02 -8.13
CA LEU A 24 -15.29 -5.08 -8.26
C LEU A 24 -14.62 -5.79 -7.05
N TYR A 25 -15.15 -5.58 -5.86
CA TYR A 25 -14.73 -6.33 -4.68
C TYR A 25 -15.00 -7.84 -4.82
N LYS A 26 -16.17 -8.23 -5.34
CA LYS A 26 -16.47 -9.66 -5.62
C LYS A 26 -15.49 -10.25 -6.63
N LEU A 27 -15.15 -9.51 -7.67
CA LEU A 27 -14.14 -9.91 -8.65
C LEU A 27 -12.76 -10.07 -8.00
N LYS A 28 -12.33 -9.10 -7.17
CA LYS A 28 -11.07 -9.19 -6.42
C LYS A 28 -11.04 -10.44 -5.53
N ARG A 29 -12.12 -10.69 -4.80
CA ARG A 29 -12.25 -11.88 -3.95
C ARG A 29 -12.11 -13.18 -4.77
N ALA A 30 -12.84 -13.31 -5.87
CA ALA A 30 -12.79 -14.49 -6.74
C ALA A 30 -11.39 -14.68 -7.36
N THR A 31 -10.72 -13.58 -7.74
CA THR A 31 -9.36 -13.60 -8.25
C THR A 31 -8.36 -14.10 -7.18
N ILE A 32 -8.46 -13.60 -5.94
CA ILE A 32 -7.62 -14.07 -4.82
C ILE A 32 -7.86 -15.56 -4.57
N GLN A 33 -9.11 -16.01 -4.56
CA GLN A 33 -9.45 -17.43 -4.38
C GLN A 33 -8.84 -18.30 -5.47
N TRP A 34 -8.88 -17.85 -6.73
CA TRP A 34 -8.25 -18.56 -7.84
C TRP A 34 -6.74 -18.72 -7.62
N PHE A 35 -6.01 -17.65 -7.28
CA PHE A 35 -4.58 -17.72 -6.99
C PHE A 35 -4.28 -18.68 -5.84
N ASN A 36 -5.04 -18.61 -4.76
CA ASN A 36 -4.86 -19.49 -3.60
C ASN A 36 -5.12 -20.96 -3.99
N THR A 37 -6.09 -21.24 -4.84
CA THR A 37 -6.39 -22.59 -5.33
C THR A 37 -5.26 -23.12 -6.22
N GLN A 38 -4.75 -22.32 -7.15
CA GLN A 38 -3.64 -22.73 -8.01
C GLN A 38 -2.37 -22.99 -7.19
N GLU A 39 -2.09 -22.13 -6.21
CA GLU A 39 -0.94 -22.32 -5.32
C GLU A 39 -1.09 -23.58 -4.46
N HIS A 40 -2.28 -23.83 -3.93
CA HIS A 40 -2.54 -25.06 -3.20
C HIS A 40 -2.26 -26.30 -4.06
N ARG A 41 -2.79 -26.34 -5.28
CA ARG A 41 -2.52 -27.41 -6.24
C ARG A 41 -1.03 -27.59 -6.51
N ARG A 42 -0.31 -26.48 -6.69
CA ARG A 42 1.13 -26.52 -6.94
C ARG A 42 1.91 -27.12 -5.76
N ILE A 43 1.69 -26.63 -4.53
CA ILE A 43 2.45 -27.09 -3.36
C ILE A 43 2.09 -28.52 -2.92
N THR A 44 0.92 -29.01 -3.33
CA THR A 44 0.50 -30.38 -3.05
C THR A 44 0.87 -31.38 -4.14
N SER A 45 1.36 -30.90 -5.29
CA SER A 45 1.77 -31.77 -6.39
C SER A 45 3.06 -32.52 -6.07
N ASP A 46 3.22 -33.69 -6.65
CA ASP A 46 4.39 -34.53 -6.41
C ASP A 46 5.64 -33.91 -7.04
N GLU A 47 5.51 -33.25 -8.18
CA GLU A 47 6.59 -32.51 -8.85
C GLU A 47 7.14 -31.39 -7.95
N TYR A 48 6.25 -30.68 -7.22
CA TYR A 48 6.69 -29.66 -6.28
C TYR A 48 7.46 -30.28 -5.11
N LYS A 49 6.96 -31.35 -4.54
CA LYS A 49 7.58 -32.01 -3.37
C LYS A 49 8.96 -32.57 -3.76
N GLN A 50 9.05 -33.23 -4.90
CA GLN A 50 10.32 -33.72 -5.43
C GLN A 50 11.33 -32.59 -5.63
N LEU A 51 10.95 -31.55 -6.40
CA LEU A 51 11.83 -30.41 -6.66
C LEU A 51 12.23 -29.66 -5.38
N ALA A 52 11.35 -29.60 -4.39
CA ALA A 52 11.66 -28.96 -3.10
C ALA A 52 12.67 -29.79 -2.29
N THR A 53 12.59 -31.13 -2.36
CA THR A 53 13.55 -32.03 -1.72
C THR A 53 14.92 -31.90 -2.38
N GLU A 54 15.00 -32.01 -3.72
CA GLU A 54 16.23 -31.84 -4.48
C GLU A 54 16.89 -30.46 -4.22
N PHE A 55 16.08 -29.40 -4.13
CA PHE A 55 16.60 -28.06 -3.84
C PHE A 55 17.14 -27.94 -2.42
N LYS A 56 16.51 -28.61 -1.43
CA LYS A 56 17.00 -28.65 -0.06
C LYS A 56 18.34 -29.38 0.03
N GLU A 57 18.46 -30.54 -0.60
CA GLU A 57 19.72 -31.31 -0.69
C GLU A 57 20.83 -30.48 -1.36
N TYR A 58 20.50 -29.77 -2.43
CA TYR A 58 21.46 -28.84 -3.06
C TYR A 58 21.92 -27.74 -2.09
N LEU A 59 21.01 -27.12 -1.32
CA LEU A 59 21.38 -26.07 -0.36
C LEU A 59 22.29 -26.59 0.76
N GLU A 60 22.09 -27.82 1.21
CA GLU A 60 22.93 -28.47 2.24
C GLU A 60 24.38 -28.74 1.72
N GLN A 61 24.50 -28.99 0.41
CA GLN A 61 25.81 -29.27 -0.22
C GLN A 61 26.47 -28.03 -0.84
N LYS A 62 25.77 -26.90 -0.89
CA LYS A 62 26.20 -25.71 -1.69
C LYS A 62 27.56 -25.17 -1.30
N GLU A 63 27.91 -25.18 -0.01
CA GLU A 63 29.20 -24.68 0.49
C GLU A 63 30.41 -25.55 0.06
N SER A 64 30.18 -26.82 -0.26
CA SER A 64 31.21 -27.78 -0.69
C SER A 64 31.41 -27.81 -2.22
N LEU A 65 30.55 -27.16 -3.00
CA LEU A 65 30.56 -27.20 -4.44
C LEU A 65 31.46 -26.12 -5.07
N SER A 66 32.02 -26.44 -6.24
CA SER A 66 32.74 -25.43 -7.05
C SER A 66 31.79 -24.35 -7.58
N LYS A 67 32.33 -23.16 -7.86
CA LYS A 67 31.55 -22.02 -8.40
C LYS A 67 30.83 -22.37 -9.71
N GLU A 68 31.42 -23.22 -10.54
CA GLU A 68 30.80 -23.66 -11.79
C GLU A 68 29.60 -24.55 -11.57
N LYS A 69 29.71 -25.55 -10.67
CA LYS A 69 28.61 -26.41 -10.29
C LYS A 69 27.47 -25.64 -9.60
N ILE A 70 27.80 -24.68 -8.76
CA ILE A 70 26.80 -23.80 -8.15
C ILE A 70 26.00 -23.06 -9.21
N LYS A 71 26.67 -22.52 -10.23
CA LYS A 71 25.99 -21.80 -11.35
C LYS A 71 25.11 -22.74 -12.18
N GLU A 72 25.54 -23.97 -12.41
CA GLU A 72 24.78 -25.00 -13.11
C GLU A 72 23.49 -25.36 -12.34
N TYR A 73 23.60 -25.68 -11.04
CA TYR A 73 22.47 -25.99 -10.19
C TYR A 73 21.52 -24.80 -10.03
N ASP A 74 22.03 -23.57 -9.83
CA ASP A 74 21.19 -22.38 -9.74
C ASP A 74 20.40 -22.15 -11.03
N ASN A 75 20.96 -22.41 -12.21
CA ASN A 75 20.26 -22.34 -13.50
C ASN A 75 19.23 -23.47 -13.66
N TYR A 76 19.57 -24.71 -13.28
CA TYR A 76 18.65 -25.84 -13.29
C TYR A 76 17.40 -25.53 -12.45
N PHE A 77 17.60 -25.19 -11.17
CA PHE A 77 16.47 -24.90 -10.27
C PHE A 77 15.66 -23.70 -10.73
N LYS A 78 16.29 -22.65 -11.23
CA LYS A 78 15.60 -21.52 -11.82
C LYS A 78 14.69 -21.92 -12.97
N THR A 79 15.14 -22.79 -13.83
CA THR A 79 14.36 -23.30 -14.98
C THR A 79 13.24 -24.19 -14.51
N ALA A 80 13.53 -25.20 -13.67
CA ALA A 80 12.57 -26.16 -13.15
C ALA A 80 11.42 -25.46 -12.37
N TRP A 81 11.77 -24.52 -11.48
CA TRP A 81 10.76 -23.71 -10.79
C TRP A 81 9.92 -22.85 -11.73
N THR A 82 10.52 -22.35 -12.81
CA THR A 82 9.80 -21.55 -13.81
C THR A 82 8.80 -22.39 -14.57
N GLU A 83 9.17 -23.59 -14.98
CA GLU A 83 8.30 -24.52 -15.70
C GLU A 83 7.16 -25.04 -14.81
N LEU A 84 7.48 -25.46 -13.59
CA LEU A 84 6.48 -25.85 -12.61
C LEU A 84 5.46 -24.73 -12.35
N ASN A 85 5.91 -23.48 -12.23
CA ASN A 85 4.99 -22.36 -12.07
C ASN A 85 4.12 -22.11 -13.30
N LYS A 86 4.63 -22.34 -14.51
CA LYS A 86 3.87 -22.21 -15.75
C LYS A 86 2.78 -23.28 -15.83
N SER A 87 3.04 -24.55 -15.45
CA SER A 87 2.05 -25.64 -15.47
C SER A 87 0.83 -25.31 -14.61
N PHE A 88 1.01 -24.64 -13.48
CA PHE A 88 -0.07 -24.15 -12.62
C PHE A 88 -0.58 -22.74 -12.98
N LYS A 89 -0.18 -22.17 -14.13
CA LYS A 89 -0.54 -20.80 -14.57
C LYS A 89 -0.08 -19.69 -13.59
N LEU A 90 0.92 -19.97 -12.79
CA LEU A 90 1.48 -19.05 -11.76
C LEU A 90 2.80 -18.43 -12.18
N GLY A 91 3.24 -18.60 -13.42
CA GLY A 91 4.52 -18.10 -13.92
C GLY A 91 4.68 -16.60 -13.82
N SER A 92 5.94 -16.14 -13.73
CA SER A 92 6.34 -14.73 -13.68
C SER A 92 6.06 -13.95 -14.97
N GLY A 93 5.64 -14.60 -16.03
CA GLY A 93 5.33 -13.99 -17.32
C GLY A 93 4.33 -12.84 -17.18
N LYS A 94 4.48 -11.81 -18.02
CA LYS A 94 3.66 -10.58 -18.03
C LYS A 94 2.15 -10.83 -18.12
N PHE A 95 1.72 -12.04 -18.48
CA PHE A 95 0.31 -12.34 -18.80
C PHE A 95 -0.16 -13.65 -18.17
N ILE A 96 -0.81 -13.55 -17.01
CA ILE A 96 -1.95 -14.45 -16.79
C ILE A 96 -3.01 -13.92 -17.76
N LYS A 97 -3.45 -14.74 -18.68
CA LYS A 97 -4.61 -14.37 -19.49
C LYS A 97 -5.77 -14.23 -18.50
N TYR A 98 -6.33 -13.05 -18.39
CA TYR A 98 -7.45 -12.78 -17.46
C TYR A 98 -8.66 -13.67 -17.77
N THR A 99 -8.72 -14.21 -18.99
CA THR A 99 -9.69 -15.25 -19.42
C THR A 99 -9.56 -16.55 -18.64
N ASP A 100 -8.41 -16.80 -18.00
CA ASP A 100 -8.10 -18.06 -17.33
C ASP A 100 -8.32 -18.02 -15.81
N LEU A 101 -8.86 -16.92 -15.27
CA LEU A 101 -9.10 -16.74 -13.84
C LEU A 101 -10.37 -17.47 -13.34
N GLY A 102 -10.84 -18.48 -14.07
CA GLY A 102 -11.94 -19.35 -13.66
C GLY A 102 -13.21 -18.57 -13.29
N GLN A 103 -13.70 -18.76 -12.07
CA GLN A 103 -14.93 -18.12 -11.60
C GLN A 103 -14.89 -16.58 -11.70
N ALA A 104 -13.73 -15.95 -11.49
CA ALA A 104 -13.61 -14.49 -11.63
C ALA A 104 -13.91 -14.03 -13.06
N THR A 105 -13.46 -14.77 -14.08
CA THR A 105 -13.76 -14.49 -15.49
C THR A 105 -15.27 -14.64 -15.79
N ASN A 106 -15.91 -15.68 -15.27
CA ASN A 106 -17.35 -15.88 -15.46
C ASN A 106 -18.17 -14.77 -14.80
N MET A 107 -17.80 -14.37 -13.59
CA MET A 107 -18.43 -13.25 -12.91
C MET A 107 -18.21 -11.94 -13.67
N PHE A 108 -17.00 -11.71 -14.21
CA PHE A 108 -16.72 -10.52 -15.02
C PHE A 108 -17.62 -10.48 -16.27
N ARG A 109 -17.73 -11.58 -17.04
CA ARG A 109 -18.60 -11.66 -18.23
C ARG A 109 -20.02 -11.24 -17.91
N ARG A 110 -20.60 -11.81 -16.83
CA ARG A 110 -21.93 -11.43 -16.36
C ARG A 110 -22.05 -9.95 -16.02
N TYR A 111 -21.13 -9.39 -15.23
CA TYR A 111 -21.18 -8.00 -14.80
C TYR A 111 -20.92 -7.01 -15.95
N SER A 112 -20.15 -7.43 -16.95
CA SER A 112 -19.93 -6.65 -18.18
C SER A 112 -21.17 -6.63 -19.06
N GLN A 113 -21.88 -7.77 -19.20
CA GLN A 113 -23.16 -7.84 -19.90
C GLN A 113 -24.23 -6.96 -19.24
N GLU A 114 -24.21 -6.87 -17.91
CA GLU A 114 -25.09 -5.98 -17.16
C GLU A 114 -24.64 -4.49 -17.25
N GLY A 115 -23.51 -4.18 -17.85
CA GLY A 115 -22.99 -2.82 -18.05
C GLY A 115 -22.35 -2.16 -16.82
N TYR A 116 -22.08 -2.89 -15.73
CA TYR A 116 -21.54 -2.30 -14.50
C TYR A 116 -20.02 -2.34 -14.38
N VAL A 117 -19.35 -3.25 -15.09
CA VAL A 117 -17.90 -3.44 -14.97
C VAL A 117 -17.29 -3.58 -16.35
N ASN A 118 -16.31 -2.76 -16.66
CA ASN A 118 -15.56 -2.85 -17.89
C ASN A 118 -14.28 -3.69 -17.73
N TRP A 119 -13.73 -4.13 -18.87
CA TRP A 119 -12.50 -4.91 -18.94
C TRP A 119 -11.33 -4.25 -18.24
N SER A 120 -11.15 -2.94 -18.45
CA SER A 120 -10.04 -2.17 -17.88
C SER A 120 -10.02 -2.14 -16.35
N SER A 121 -11.20 -2.12 -15.72
CA SER A 121 -11.31 -2.21 -14.25
C SER A 121 -11.02 -3.63 -13.75
N PHE A 122 -11.45 -4.67 -14.48
CA PHE A 122 -11.14 -6.06 -14.13
C PHE A 122 -9.65 -6.36 -14.31
N GLU A 123 -9.05 -5.89 -15.40
CA GLU A 123 -7.60 -5.99 -15.64
C GLU A 123 -6.80 -5.32 -14.52
N GLY A 124 -7.23 -4.13 -14.07
CA GLY A 124 -6.62 -3.42 -12.95
C GLY A 124 -6.63 -4.24 -11.66
N ILE A 125 -7.77 -4.83 -11.33
CA ILE A 125 -7.91 -5.70 -10.13
C ILE A 125 -7.07 -6.96 -10.24
N ALA A 126 -7.10 -7.64 -11.38
CA ALA A 126 -6.34 -8.87 -11.58
C ALA A 126 -4.83 -8.62 -11.51
N ALA A 127 -4.36 -7.50 -12.07
CA ALA A 127 -2.97 -7.08 -11.97
C ALA A 127 -2.55 -6.76 -10.52
N ASP A 128 -3.38 -6.05 -9.76
CA ASP A 128 -3.13 -5.73 -8.35
C ASP A 128 -3.00 -7.00 -7.49
N VAL A 129 -3.92 -7.95 -7.68
CA VAL A 129 -3.88 -9.24 -6.98
C VAL A 129 -2.63 -10.04 -7.35
N LYS A 130 -2.26 -10.07 -8.64
CA LYS A 130 -1.05 -10.75 -9.11
C LYS A 130 0.22 -10.17 -8.49
N ILE A 131 0.34 -8.85 -8.47
CA ILE A 131 1.49 -8.16 -7.84
C ILE A 131 1.58 -8.52 -6.36
N GLY A 132 0.44 -8.49 -5.66
CA GLY A 132 0.36 -8.88 -4.25
C GLY A 132 0.76 -10.34 -4.01
N TYR A 133 0.33 -11.24 -4.89
CA TYR A 133 0.71 -12.65 -4.86
C TYR A 133 2.22 -12.84 -5.05
N LEU A 134 2.79 -12.26 -6.10
CA LEU A 134 4.22 -12.38 -6.40
C LEU A 134 5.11 -11.78 -5.30
N LYS A 135 4.69 -10.66 -4.71
CA LYS A 135 5.40 -10.04 -3.59
C LYS A 135 5.43 -10.95 -2.36
N ARG A 136 4.29 -11.57 -1.99
CA ARG A 136 4.23 -12.52 -0.87
C ARG A 136 5.14 -13.72 -1.10
N ARG A 137 5.11 -14.26 -2.30
CA ARG A 137 5.89 -15.42 -2.65
C ARG A 137 7.40 -15.21 -2.53
N LYS A 138 7.87 -13.97 -2.77
CA LYS A 138 9.27 -13.58 -2.57
C LYS A 138 9.65 -13.40 -1.09
N GLN A 139 8.69 -13.16 -0.21
CA GLN A 139 8.93 -12.78 1.20
C GLN A 139 8.79 -13.95 2.18
N SER A 140 8.27 -15.09 1.75
CA SER A 140 7.93 -16.20 2.64
C SER A 140 8.62 -17.49 2.21
N GLU A 141 9.35 -18.11 3.13
CA GLU A 141 9.87 -19.48 2.96
C GLU A 141 8.73 -20.51 2.98
N SER A 142 7.68 -20.24 3.76
CA SER A 142 6.43 -21.01 3.74
C SER A 142 5.33 -20.19 3.06
N PHE A 143 4.61 -20.79 2.13
CA PHE A 143 3.53 -20.10 1.46
C PHE A 143 2.37 -19.81 2.42
N ASN A 144 2.09 -18.54 2.63
CA ASN A 144 0.88 -18.07 3.29
C ASN A 144 -0.15 -17.65 2.25
N TYR A 145 -1.31 -18.33 2.21
CA TYR A 145 -2.42 -17.95 1.35
C TYR A 145 -2.76 -16.47 1.46
N MET A 146 -3.08 -15.85 0.34
CA MET A 146 -3.52 -14.47 0.35
C MET A 146 -4.82 -14.32 1.14
N LYS A 147 -4.80 -13.46 2.15
CA LYS A 147 -5.99 -13.14 2.93
C LYS A 147 -6.97 -12.36 2.06
N ILE A 148 -8.24 -12.78 2.08
CA ILE A 148 -9.31 -12.03 1.44
C ILE A 148 -9.73 -10.90 2.40
N PRO A 149 -9.50 -9.62 2.03
CA PRO A 149 -9.92 -8.51 2.88
C PRO A 149 -11.45 -8.42 2.93
N PRO A 150 -12.05 -7.96 4.02
CA PRO A 150 -13.48 -7.66 4.05
C PRO A 150 -13.81 -6.47 3.15
N TYR A 151 -15.06 -6.37 2.67
CA TYR A 151 -15.51 -5.30 1.75
C TYR A 151 -15.16 -3.89 2.23
N ARG A 152 -15.27 -3.64 3.54
CA ARG A 152 -14.92 -2.35 4.15
C ARG A 152 -13.45 -1.93 3.98
N GLU A 153 -12.57 -2.87 3.65
CA GLU A 153 -11.14 -2.62 3.39
C GLU A 153 -10.84 -2.48 1.89
N PHE A 154 -11.83 -2.71 1.04
CA PHE A 154 -11.72 -2.46 -0.39
C PHE A 154 -11.93 -0.97 -0.67
N ASN A 155 -10.85 -0.20 -0.59
CA ASN A 155 -10.93 1.25 -0.62
C ASN A 155 -10.77 1.86 -2.02
N GLY A 156 -10.47 1.08 -3.04
CA GLY A 156 -10.29 1.63 -4.38
C GLY A 156 -10.12 0.58 -5.46
N PHE A 157 -10.19 1.05 -6.69
CA PHE A 157 -9.91 0.28 -7.89
C PHE A 157 -9.23 1.14 -8.95
N ILE A 158 -8.45 0.48 -9.80
CA ILE A 158 -7.69 1.10 -10.89
C ILE A 158 -8.39 0.79 -12.21
N VAL A 159 -8.40 1.75 -13.12
CA VAL A 159 -8.86 1.63 -14.50
C VAL A 159 -7.67 1.85 -15.43
N ARG A 160 -7.40 0.87 -16.28
CA ARG A 160 -6.30 0.93 -17.25
C ARG A 160 -6.85 1.15 -18.66
N LYS A 161 -6.07 1.81 -19.51
CA LYS A 161 -6.37 1.96 -20.96
C LYS A 161 -7.72 2.65 -21.29
N ARG A 162 -8.20 3.50 -20.40
CA ARG A 162 -9.43 4.31 -20.57
C ARG A 162 -9.14 5.77 -20.20
N ASN A 163 -8.12 6.34 -20.82
CA ASN A 163 -7.67 7.70 -20.51
C ASN A 163 -8.66 8.75 -21.02
N ASP A 164 -9.39 8.43 -22.07
CA ASP A 164 -10.51 9.21 -22.64
C ASP A 164 -11.69 9.41 -21.68
N ASN A 165 -11.78 8.63 -20.62
CA ASN A 165 -12.80 8.77 -19.59
C ASN A 165 -12.48 9.88 -18.57
N VAL A 166 -11.27 10.46 -18.58
CA VAL A 166 -10.87 11.56 -17.70
C VAL A 166 -10.83 12.85 -18.52
N THR A 167 -11.62 13.82 -18.11
CA THR A 167 -11.69 15.16 -18.68
C THR A 167 -11.24 16.20 -17.68
N PRO A 168 -11.03 17.47 -18.06
CA PRO A 168 -10.73 18.53 -17.10
C PRO A 168 -11.79 18.69 -15.99
N ASP A 169 -13.05 18.37 -16.27
CA ASP A 169 -14.17 18.63 -15.37
C ASP A 169 -14.55 17.41 -14.49
N GLY A 170 -14.15 16.19 -14.87
CA GLY A 170 -14.54 15.00 -14.13
C GLY A 170 -14.16 13.70 -14.82
N ILE A 171 -14.78 12.61 -14.35
CA ILE A 171 -14.53 11.25 -14.83
C ILE A 171 -15.82 10.60 -15.31
N PHE A 172 -15.78 10.01 -16.49
CA PHE A 172 -16.85 9.15 -16.98
C PHE A 172 -16.60 7.70 -16.55
N LEU A 173 -17.55 7.13 -15.81
CA LEU A 173 -17.57 5.72 -15.42
C LEU A 173 -18.50 4.94 -16.31
N GLY A 174 -17.97 4.42 -17.41
CA GLY A 174 -18.72 3.63 -18.37
C GLY A 174 -17.83 3.11 -19.47
N GLY A 175 -18.42 2.42 -20.43
CA GLY A 175 -17.80 2.06 -21.68
C GLY A 175 -18.26 3.00 -22.79
N ASN A 176 -17.61 2.94 -23.97
CA ASN A 176 -17.98 3.76 -25.11
C ASN A 176 -19.10 3.13 -25.96
N ARG A 177 -19.44 1.86 -25.70
CA ARG A 177 -20.42 1.09 -26.51
C ARG A 177 -21.26 0.15 -25.62
N GLY A 178 -22.46 -0.19 -26.12
CA GLY A 178 -23.35 -1.19 -25.54
C GLY A 178 -23.81 -0.88 -24.11
N PRO A 179 -24.16 -1.88 -23.32
CA PRO A 179 -24.71 -1.72 -21.98
C PRO A 179 -23.82 -0.92 -21.02
N GLU A 180 -22.50 -0.92 -21.24
CA GLU A 180 -21.56 -0.12 -20.46
C GLU A 180 -21.74 1.40 -20.68
N LYS A 181 -22.15 1.81 -21.89
CA LYS A 181 -22.47 3.22 -22.19
C LYS A 181 -23.78 3.62 -21.51
N GLU A 182 -24.79 2.77 -21.59
CA GLU A 182 -26.12 3.01 -21.00
C GLU A 182 -26.07 3.13 -19.47
N LYS A 183 -25.24 2.31 -18.82
CA LYS A 183 -25.00 2.32 -17.37
C LYS A 183 -23.88 3.27 -16.94
N GLY A 184 -23.30 4.00 -17.91
CA GLY A 184 -22.27 5.00 -17.63
C GLY A 184 -22.85 6.25 -16.98
N PHE A 185 -22.03 6.92 -16.19
CA PHE A 185 -22.36 8.20 -15.59
C PHE A 185 -21.10 9.03 -15.37
N PHE A 186 -21.26 10.34 -15.43
CA PHE A 186 -20.21 11.32 -15.23
C PHE A 186 -20.15 11.75 -13.77
N ILE A 187 -18.96 11.82 -13.20
CA ILE A 187 -18.73 12.31 -11.84
C ILE A 187 -17.84 13.54 -11.93
N PRO A 188 -18.35 14.73 -11.58
CA PRO A 188 -17.55 15.95 -11.64
C PRO A 188 -16.48 15.98 -10.55
N PHE A 189 -15.40 16.70 -10.82
CA PHE A 189 -14.39 17.04 -9.83
C PHE A 189 -14.87 18.15 -8.90
N ASN A 190 -14.48 18.04 -7.62
CA ASN A 190 -14.73 19.10 -6.64
C ASN A 190 -13.44 19.88 -6.36
N PHE A 191 -13.14 20.86 -7.19
CA PHE A 191 -11.96 21.72 -7.03
C PHE A 191 -12.06 22.71 -5.87
N LYS A 192 -13.26 23.01 -5.37
CA LYS A 192 -13.45 23.84 -4.16
C LYS A 192 -12.71 23.28 -2.95
N ALA A 193 -12.62 21.96 -2.89
CA ALA A 193 -11.87 21.25 -1.85
C ALA A 193 -10.35 21.16 -2.09
N ASN A 194 -9.88 21.52 -3.30
CA ASN A 194 -8.51 21.30 -3.74
C ASN A 194 -8.07 22.44 -4.69
N LYS A 195 -7.91 23.64 -4.16
CA LYS A 195 -7.50 24.83 -4.92
C LYS A 195 -6.20 24.57 -5.71
N GLY A 196 -6.14 25.03 -6.96
CA GLY A 196 -4.99 24.91 -7.86
C GLY A 196 -4.80 23.53 -8.51
N LYS A 197 -5.65 22.54 -8.21
CA LYS A 197 -5.58 21.25 -8.89
C LYS A 197 -6.26 21.22 -10.24
N ASP A 198 -7.15 22.15 -10.50
CA ASP A 198 -7.73 22.41 -11.82
C ASP A 198 -6.65 22.79 -12.83
N ILE A 199 -5.79 23.76 -12.50
CA ILE A 199 -4.65 24.18 -13.32
C ILE A 199 -3.67 23.01 -13.51
N ALA A 200 -3.31 22.31 -12.42
CA ALA A 200 -2.39 21.19 -12.48
C ALA A 200 -2.95 20.03 -13.33
N LEU A 201 -4.26 19.77 -13.27
CA LEU A 201 -4.90 18.75 -14.10
C LEU A 201 -4.94 19.16 -15.58
N SER A 202 -5.33 20.40 -15.88
CA SER A 202 -5.37 20.91 -17.24
C SER A 202 -3.99 20.84 -17.90
N TYR A 203 -2.95 21.26 -17.20
CA TYR A 203 -1.56 21.12 -17.64
C TYR A 203 -1.19 19.64 -17.89
N ALA A 204 -1.50 18.76 -16.94
CA ALA A 204 -1.15 17.35 -17.06
C ALA A 204 -1.89 16.64 -18.22
N LEU A 205 -3.13 17.03 -18.50
CA LEU A 205 -3.90 16.45 -19.60
C LEU A 205 -3.43 16.95 -20.97
N SER A 206 -2.93 18.20 -21.07
CA SER A 206 -2.43 18.78 -22.33
C SER A 206 -0.99 18.34 -22.65
N GLU A 207 -0.12 18.30 -21.65
CA GLU A 207 1.33 18.19 -21.86
C GLU A 207 1.89 16.79 -21.55
N GLN A 208 1.10 15.91 -20.91
CA GLN A 208 1.66 14.68 -20.37
C GLN A 208 0.82 13.45 -20.70
N LYS A 209 1.49 12.31 -20.74
CA LYS A 209 0.85 11.03 -20.98
C LYS A 209 0.26 10.49 -19.68
N MET A 210 -1.04 10.26 -19.67
CA MET A 210 -1.72 9.56 -18.60
C MET A 210 -1.42 8.06 -18.68
N SER A 211 -0.93 7.49 -17.59
CA SER A 211 -0.62 6.06 -17.48
C SER A 211 -1.87 5.23 -17.11
N TYR A 212 -2.56 5.63 -16.06
CA TYR A 212 -3.82 5.05 -15.61
C TYR A 212 -4.48 5.96 -14.55
N TRP A 213 -5.71 5.64 -14.19
CA TRP A 213 -6.44 6.32 -13.13
C TRP A 213 -7.24 5.35 -12.28
N GLY A 214 -7.77 5.82 -11.16
CA GLY A 214 -8.57 5.01 -10.27
C GLY A 214 -9.46 5.85 -9.37
N ILE A 215 -10.44 5.19 -8.74
CA ILE A 215 -11.31 5.82 -7.75
C ILE A 215 -11.09 5.17 -6.40
N TYR A 216 -10.96 6.02 -5.38
CA TYR A 216 -10.67 5.62 -4.01
C TYR A 216 -11.68 6.22 -3.05
N ARG A 217 -12.03 5.42 -2.02
CA ARG A 217 -12.89 5.83 -0.91
C ARG A 217 -12.04 6.20 0.30
N LYS A 218 -12.35 7.35 0.90
CA LYS A 218 -11.82 7.74 2.20
C LYS A 218 -12.98 8.09 3.13
N TYR A 219 -12.75 8.01 4.43
CA TYR A 219 -13.75 8.37 5.41
C TYR A 219 -13.44 9.76 5.97
N ASP A 220 -14.47 10.60 6.10
CA ASP A 220 -14.36 11.88 6.79
C ASP A 220 -14.40 11.71 8.33
N LYS A 221 -14.34 12.84 9.05
CA LYS A 221 -14.40 12.86 10.52
C LYS A 221 -15.69 12.29 11.12
N HIS A 222 -16.76 12.26 10.33
CA HIS A 222 -18.06 11.75 10.72
C HIS A 222 -18.28 10.28 10.32
N GLY A 223 -17.33 9.71 9.57
CA GLY A 223 -17.42 8.36 9.03
C GLY A 223 -18.17 8.27 7.69
N ASN A 224 -18.47 9.40 7.05
CA ASN A 224 -19.07 9.41 5.72
C ASN A 224 -18.02 9.10 4.66
N ILE A 225 -18.44 8.38 3.62
CA ILE A 225 -17.60 8.04 2.49
C ILE A 225 -17.42 9.28 1.61
N GLN A 226 -16.16 9.56 1.27
CA GLN A 226 -15.77 10.54 0.26
C GLN A 226 -14.98 9.83 -0.83
N TYR A 227 -15.20 10.25 -2.08
CA TYR A 227 -14.58 9.65 -3.25
C TYR A 227 -13.50 10.57 -3.80
N PHE A 228 -12.41 9.98 -4.24
CA PHE A 228 -11.26 10.67 -4.83
C PHE A 228 -10.84 9.96 -6.10
N ALA A 229 -10.56 10.73 -7.14
CA ALA A 229 -9.83 10.26 -8.30
C ALA A 229 -8.33 10.32 -8.00
N GLN A 230 -7.61 9.27 -8.35
CA GLN A 230 -6.14 9.30 -8.45
C GLN A 230 -5.77 9.06 -9.89
N ILE A 231 -5.14 10.05 -10.50
CA ILE A 231 -4.76 10.07 -11.91
C ILE A 231 -3.24 10.09 -11.96
N ILE A 232 -2.66 9.12 -12.64
CA ILE A 232 -1.22 8.92 -12.70
C ILE A 232 -0.70 9.34 -14.07
N PHE A 233 0.24 10.28 -14.07
CA PHE A 233 0.90 10.82 -15.25
C PHE A 233 2.37 10.40 -15.31
N GLU A 234 2.87 10.24 -16.54
CA GLU A 234 4.29 10.12 -16.85
C GLU A 234 4.84 11.53 -17.04
N GLY A 235 5.99 11.87 -16.44
CA GLY A 235 6.58 13.20 -16.48
C GLY A 235 6.61 13.90 -15.14
N GLU A 236 6.69 15.22 -15.16
CA GLU A 236 6.83 16.07 -13.96
C GLU A 236 5.55 16.84 -13.68
N PRO A 237 5.15 17.02 -12.40
CA PRO A 237 3.95 17.76 -12.08
C PRO A 237 4.11 19.26 -12.39
N TYR A 238 2.99 19.91 -12.62
CA TYR A 238 2.94 21.36 -12.71
C TYR A 238 3.48 22.00 -11.42
N ASN A 239 4.51 22.79 -11.56
CA ASN A 239 5.14 23.48 -10.44
C ASN A 239 5.57 24.89 -10.88
N VAL A 240 4.96 25.90 -10.26
CA VAL A 240 5.20 27.30 -10.60
C VAL A 240 6.54 27.81 -10.05
N ASN A 241 6.98 27.27 -8.90
CA ASN A 241 8.14 27.76 -8.17
C ASN A 241 9.10 26.60 -7.86
N ARG A 242 9.94 26.25 -8.84
CA ARG A 242 11.04 25.30 -8.63
C ARG A 242 12.26 26.06 -8.11
N VAL A 243 12.36 26.19 -6.80
CA VAL A 243 13.57 26.73 -6.17
C VAL A 243 14.34 25.54 -5.58
N THR A 244 15.48 25.23 -6.17
CA THR A 244 16.41 24.24 -5.62
C THR A 244 17.76 24.93 -5.36
N GLY A 245 18.33 24.68 -4.18
CA GLY A 245 19.73 24.97 -3.92
C GLY A 245 20.63 24.11 -4.81
N LYS A 246 21.92 24.33 -4.77
CA LYS A 246 22.92 23.52 -5.47
C LYS A 246 23.89 22.90 -4.49
N GLY A 247 24.29 21.68 -4.78
CA GLY A 247 25.31 20.94 -4.03
C GLY A 247 24.74 19.81 -3.19
N LYS A 248 25.66 19.10 -2.58
CA LYS A 248 25.39 17.87 -1.84
C LYS A 248 24.91 18.16 -0.41
N VAL A 249 23.84 17.47 0.00
CA VAL A 249 23.28 17.49 1.34
C VAL A 249 23.36 16.09 1.95
N THR A 250 24.01 15.97 3.09
CA THR A 250 24.10 14.73 3.86
C THR A 250 23.03 14.73 4.94
N ILE A 251 22.27 13.63 5.02
CA ILE A 251 21.16 13.46 5.95
C ILE A 251 21.45 12.29 6.88
N SER A 252 21.37 12.53 8.16
CA SER A 252 21.45 11.51 9.21
C SER A 252 20.25 11.62 10.16
N VAL A 253 19.93 10.56 10.88
CA VAL A 253 18.96 10.60 11.97
C VAL A 253 19.68 10.25 13.26
N ASP A 254 19.69 11.18 14.17
CA ASP A 254 20.14 10.94 15.53
C ASP A 254 19.08 10.10 16.25
N ILE A 255 19.52 8.95 16.72
CA ILE A 255 18.68 7.93 17.35
C ILE A 255 18.33 8.33 18.79
N ASP A 256 19.25 8.98 19.48
CA ASP A 256 19.09 9.31 20.89
C ASP A 256 18.11 10.47 21.10
N THR A 257 18.14 11.43 20.23
CA THR A 257 17.22 12.57 20.24
C THR A 257 15.99 12.35 19.35
N LEU A 258 16.02 11.36 18.46
CA LEU A 258 15.06 11.14 17.37
C LEU A 258 14.91 12.40 16.50
N SER A 259 16.03 13.00 16.13
CA SER A 259 16.08 14.19 15.27
C SER A 259 16.72 13.87 13.92
N LEU A 260 16.21 14.53 12.88
CA LEU A 260 16.79 14.48 11.54
C LEU A 260 17.78 15.64 11.44
N VAL A 261 19.03 15.30 11.15
CA VAL A 261 20.11 16.26 10.91
C VAL A 261 20.42 16.27 9.43
N ALA A 262 20.39 17.45 8.83
CA ALA A 262 20.75 17.63 7.43
C ALA A 262 21.79 18.74 7.32
N GLU A 263 22.89 18.49 6.65
CA GLU A 263 23.99 19.44 6.54
C GLU A 263 24.57 19.48 5.12
N ASN A 264 25.01 20.66 4.75
CA ASN A 264 25.86 20.91 3.59
C ASN A 264 27.08 21.76 4.06
N LYS A 265 27.93 22.17 3.11
CA LYS A 265 29.14 22.98 3.44
C LYS A 265 28.87 24.25 4.23
N ASN A 266 27.66 24.83 4.11
CA ASN A 266 27.35 26.18 4.61
C ASN A 266 26.26 26.21 5.69
N GLN A 267 25.43 25.13 5.78
CA GLN A 267 24.23 25.14 6.62
C GLN A 267 24.00 23.77 7.27
N LYS A 268 23.47 23.83 8.50
CA LYS A 268 23.02 22.63 9.23
C LYS A 268 21.62 22.85 9.75
N PHE A 269 20.71 21.96 9.43
CA PHE A 269 19.35 21.94 9.95
C PHE A 269 19.13 20.72 10.84
N VAL A 270 18.43 20.93 11.94
CA VAL A 270 18.01 19.86 12.85
C VAL A 270 16.50 19.92 13.00
N PHE A 271 15.82 18.82 12.72
CA PHE A 271 14.37 18.70 12.83
C PHE A 271 14.02 17.64 13.86
N ASP A 272 13.31 18.06 14.90
CA ASP A 272 12.77 17.13 15.90
C ASP A 272 11.68 16.26 15.29
N LEU A 273 11.86 14.93 15.37
CA LEU A 273 10.91 13.92 14.89
C LEU A 273 10.00 13.39 16.02
N THR A 274 10.18 13.84 17.27
CA THR A 274 9.44 13.34 18.45
C THR A 274 8.05 13.98 18.59
N ARG A 275 7.30 14.14 17.54
CA ARG A 275 5.97 14.75 17.62
C ARG A 275 4.94 13.83 18.25
N ASP A 276 4.74 13.92 19.56
CA ASP A 276 3.53 13.43 20.21
C ASP A 276 2.46 14.53 20.22
N HIS A 277 1.41 14.35 19.45
CA HIS A 277 0.26 15.24 19.39
C HIS A 277 -0.86 14.83 20.38
N GLY A 278 -0.55 14.11 21.44
CA GLY A 278 -1.53 13.50 22.35
C GLY A 278 -2.45 12.50 21.63
N ILE A 279 -1.96 11.98 20.49
CA ILE A 279 -2.71 11.03 19.64
C ILE A 279 -2.59 9.63 20.22
N SER A 280 -1.46 9.27 20.83
CA SER A 280 -1.25 7.98 21.50
C SER A 280 -2.29 7.71 22.56
N ASP A 281 -2.56 8.67 23.46
CA ASP A 281 -3.57 8.54 24.51
C ASP A 281 -4.98 8.46 23.95
N LYS A 282 -5.28 9.27 22.93
CA LYS A 282 -6.59 9.21 22.23
C LYS A 282 -6.81 7.86 21.58
N LEU A 283 -5.79 7.27 20.95
CA LEU A 283 -5.86 5.94 20.35
C LEU A 283 -6.00 4.86 21.43
N SER A 284 -5.20 4.90 22.49
CA SER A 284 -5.28 3.94 23.62
C SER A 284 -6.65 3.95 24.28
N ASN A 285 -7.19 5.12 24.54
CA ASN A 285 -8.54 5.25 25.09
C ASN A 285 -9.61 4.71 24.14
N LEU A 286 -9.43 4.93 22.85
CA LEU A 286 -10.37 4.43 21.84
C LEU A 286 -10.28 2.92 21.69
N ASP A 287 -9.06 2.34 21.73
CA ASP A 287 -8.84 0.90 21.68
C ASP A 287 -9.45 0.19 22.88
N ARG A 288 -9.34 0.76 24.10
CA ARG A 288 -10.04 0.25 25.28
C ARG A 288 -11.56 0.25 25.11
N LYS A 289 -12.13 1.33 24.53
CA LYS A 289 -13.58 1.40 24.25
C LYS A 289 -14.03 0.40 23.20
N ILE A 290 -13.23 0.18 22.16
CA ILE A 290 -13.47 -0.81 21.11
C ILE A 290 -13.45 -2.21 21.71
N GLU A 291 -12.43 -2.53 22.50
CA GLU A 291 -12.31 -3.84 23.15
C GLU A 291 -13.43 -4.10 24.15
N ARG A 292 -13.80 -3.10 24.97
CA ARG A 292 -14.96 -3.19 25.86
C ARG A 292 -16.25 -3.48 25.09
N SER A 293 -16.50 -2.75 24.00
CA SER A 293 -17.69 -2.96 23.15
C SER A 293 -17.69 -4.35 22.51
N ARG A 294 -16.53 -4.85 22.08
CA ARG A 294 -16.37 -6.17 21.50
C ARG A 294 -16.62 -7.28 22.51
N ARG A 295 -16.07 -7.14 23.72
CA ARG A 295 -16.20 -8.09 24.82
C ARG A 295 -17.64 -8.22 25.31
N LEU A 296 -18.32 -7.09 25.49
CA LEU A 296 -19.75 -7.06 25.92
C LEU A 296 -20.68 -7.78 24.93
N ASN A 297 -20.39 -7.73 23.62
CA ASN A 297 -21.22 -8.37 22.61
C ASN A 297 -20.81 -9.84 22.31
N ASN A 298 -19.69 -10.31 22.85
CA ASN A 298 -19.15 -11.65 22.55
C ASN A 298 -18.47 -12.27 23.78
N PRO A 299 -19.13 -12.34 24.97
CA PRO A 299 -18.51 -12.86 26.18
C PRO A 299 -18.01 -14.31 26.00
N GLN A 300 -18.73 -15.10 25.19
CA GLN A 300 -18.39 -16.51 24.90
C GLN A 300 -17.04 -16.69 24.19
N ASN A 301 -16.49 -15.64 23.60
CA ASN A 301 -15.22 -15.68 22.85
C ASN A 301 -13.99 -15.39 23.73
N TYR A 302 -14.19 -15.16 25.03
CA TYR A 302 -13.14 -14.84 25.98
C TYR A 302 -13.00 -15.93 27.05
N ASN A 303 -11.78 -16.11 27.53
CA ASN A 303 -11.46 -16.92 28.70
C ASN A 303 -11.76 -16.13 29.98
N GLU A 304 -11.72 -16.79 31.14
CA GLU A 304 -11.92 -16.17 32.47
C GLU A 304 -10.86 -15.10 32.76
N ASP A 305 -9.62 -15.28 32.30
CA ASP A 305 -8.54 -14.31 32.40
C ASP A 305 -8.71 -13.10 31.46
N GLY A 306 -9.79 -13.05 30.66
CA GLY A 306 -10.09 -12.00 29.70
C GLY A 306 -9.32 -12.08 28.39
N THR A 307 -8.54 -13.12 28.15
CA THR A 307 -7.89 -13.36 26.85
C THR A 307 -8.87 -13.93 25.82
N THR A 308 -8.62 -13.70 24.55
CA THR A 308 -9.46 -14.26 23.48
C THR A 308 -9.17 -15.74 23.29
N LYS A 309 -10.23 -16.57 23.25
CA LYS A 309 -10.13 -18.00 22.96
C LYS A 309 -9.44 -18.25 21.60
N LYS A 310 -8.66 -19.33 21.53
CA LYS A 310 -8.00 -19.75 20.30
C LYS A 310 -9.03 -20.42 19.36
N GLY A 311 -8.80 -20.32 18.05
CA GLY A 311 -9.61 -21.00 17.04
C GLY A 311 -10.45 -20.05 16.18
N ARG A 312 -11.37 -20.63 15.40
CA ARG A 312 -12.25 -19.88 14.49
C ARG A 312 -13.49 -19.40 15.26
N LEU A 313 -13.45 -18.14 15.71
CA LEU A 313 -14.53 -17.54 16.50
C LEU A 313 -15.50 -16.77 15.61
N LYS A 314 -16.79 -16.85 15.95
CA LYS A 314 -17.83 -16.02 15.36
C LYS A 314 -17.99 -14.76 16.19
N TRP A 315 -17.85 -13.59 15.55
CA TRP A 315 -17.93 -12.27 16.19
C TRP A 315 -19.22 -11.57 15.84
N ASN A 316 -19.98 -11.20 16.84
CA ASN A 316 -21.17 -10.36 16.72
C ASN A 316 -20.81 -8.94 17.18
N ASN A 317 -20.70 -7.99 16.27
CA ASN A 317 -20.25 -6.63 16.57
C ASN A 317 -21.41 -5.63 16.50
N SER A 318 -21.53 -4.81 17.52
CA SER A 318 -22.58 -3.78 17.61
C SER A 318 -22.36 -2.61 16.65
N LYS A 319 -23.41 -1.83 16.39
CA LYS A 319 -23.28 -0.55 15.63
C LYS A 319 -22.27 0.39 16.30
N ASN A 320 -22.24 0.44 17.64
CA ASN A 320 -21.29 1.25 18.39
C ASN A 320 -19.83 0.82 18.15
N TYR A 321 -19.55 -0.48 18.12
CA TYR A 321 -18.23 -1.01 17.77
C TYR A 321 -17.74 -0.48 16.41
N TYR A 322 -18.59 -0.52 15.40
CA TYR A 322 -18.22 0.00 14.07
C TYR A 322 -18.03 1.51 14.05
N LYS A 323 -18.84 2.27 14.82
CA LYS A 323 -18.67 3.72 14.99
C LYS A 323 -17.31 4.05 15.64
N LEU A 324 -16.90 3.31 16.65
CA LEU A 324 -15.61 3.48 17.31
C LEU A 324 -14.45 3.12 16.38
N LEU A 325 -14.56 2.04 15.58
CA LEU A 325 -13.60 1.71 14.55
C LEU A 325 -13.45 2.81 13.48
N GLY A 326 -14.55 3.44 13.09
CA GLY A 326 -14.55 4.60 12.18
C GLY A 326 -13.74 5.76 12.76
N LYS A 327 -13.97 6.11 14.04
CA LYS A 327 -13.19 7.14 14.75
C LYS A 327 -11.70 6.80 14.82
N ARG A 328 -11.35 5.56 15.11
CA ARG A 328 -9.97 5.08 15.14
C ARG A 328 -9.27 5.27 13.77
N ARG A 329 -9.94 4.87 12.68
CA ARG A 329 -9.42 5.04 11.32
C ARG A 329 -9.21 6.50 10.97
N TYR A 330 -10.12 7.36 11.36
CA TYR A 330 -10.00 8.80 11.14
C TYR A 330 -8.80 9.41 11.87
N ILE A 331 -8.54 9.02 13.13
CA ILE A 331 -7.36 9.49 13.87
C ILE A 331 -6.08 9.03 13.19
N TRP A 332 -6.00 7.76 12.76
CA TRP A 332 -4.85 7.25 12.00
C TRP A 332 -4.65 7.97 10.67
N HIS A 333 -5.74 8.28 9.97
CA HIS A 333 -5.67 9.07 8.74
C HIS A 333 -5.11 10.48 9.00
N LYS A 334 -5.60 11.15 10.05
CA LYS A 334 -5.08 12.47 10.44
C LYS A 334 -3.60 12.42 10.80
N LEU A 335 -3.18 11.44 11.56
CA LEU A 335 -1.76 11.26 11.91
C LEU A 335 -0.91 11.09 10.65
N THR A 336 -1.30 10.20 9.75
CA THR A 336 -0.60 9.99 8.48
C THR A 336 -0.54 11.27 7.65
N GLN A 337 -1.62 12.04 7.58
CA GLN A 337 -1.64 13.31 6.85
C GLN A 337 -0.74 14.37 7.50
N SER A 338 -0.76 14.46 8.82
CA SER A 338 0.11 15.39 9.58
C SER A 338 1.59 15.07 9.35
N ARG A 339 1.96 13.78 9.39
CA ARG A 339 3.33 13.34 9.07
C ARG A 339 3.75 13.72 7.66
N LYS A 340 2.91 13.42 6.67
CA LYS A 340 3.20 13.77 5.27
C LYS A 340 3.38 15.26 5.06
N ASN A 341 2.56 16.08 5.72
CA ASN A 341 2.70 17.53 5.65
C ASN A 341 4.01 18.00 6.29
N PHE A 342 4.35 17.42 7.44
CA PHE A 342 5.61 17.73 8.14
C PHE A 342 6.84 17.31 7.34
N TYR A 343 6.86 16.07 6.85
CA TYR A 343 7.96 15.62 6.00
C TYR A 343 8.02 16.34 4.65
N GLY A 344 6.88 16.78 4.13
CA GLY A 344 6.83 17.67 2.97
C GLY A 344 7.44 19.05 3.24
N PHE A 345 7.24 19.59 4.46
CA PHE A 345 7.89 20.82 4.89
C PHE A 345 9.41 20.64 5.00
N ILE A 346 9.87 19.58 5.69
CA ILE A 346 11.31 19.29 5.79
C ILE A 346 11.92 19.11 4.41
N ALA A 347 11.29 18.30 3.53
CA ALA A 347 11.80 18.07 2.19
C ALA A 347 11.91 19.37 1.35
N ASN A 348 10.98 20.30 1.51
CA ASN A 348 11.08 21.61 0.84
C ASN A 348 12.24 22.45 1.41
N ALA A 349 12.47 22.42 2.73
CA ALA A 349 13.60 23.10 3.34
C ALA A 349 14.94 22.49 2.85
N LEU A 350 15.02 21.17 2.72
CA LEU A 350 16.21 20.50 2.19
C LEU A 350 16.48 20.82 0.72
N LEU A 351 15.42 20.90 -0.11
CA LEU A 351 15.56 21.31 -1.51
C LEU A 351 16.14 22.73 -1.65
N SER A 352 15.94 23.61 -0.68
CA SER A 352 16.59 24.93 -0.68
C SER A 352 18.08 24.87 -0.35
N MET A 353 18.57 23.75 0.25
CA MET A 353 19.98 23.56 0.60
C MET A 353 20.82 22.95 -0.53
N GLY A 354 20.22 22.14 -1.38
CA GLY A 354 20.94 21.43 -2.44
C GLY A 354 20.04 20.61 -3.37
N ASP A 355 20.68 19.97 -4.34
CA ASP A 355 20.06 19.16 -5.38
C ASP A 355 20.53 17.69 -5.41
N GLU A 356 21.57 17.37 -4.65
CA GLU A 356 22.06 16.00 -4.44
C GLU A 356 21.91 15.60 -2.97
N PHE A 357 21.33 14.42 -2.71
CA PHE A 357 21.01 13.99 -1.36
C PHE A 357 21.55 12.60 -1.04
N GLU A 358 22.24 12.50 0.09
CA GLU A 358 22.71 11.26 0.67
C GLU A 358 22.11 11.04 2.05
N VAL A 359 21.68 9.81 2.33
CA VAL A 359 21.13 9.42 3.63
C VAL A 359 21.90 8.23 4.19
N HIS A 360 22.40 8.34 5.41
CA HIS A 360 22.95 7.21 6.14
C HIS A 360 21.83 6.19 6.44
N LYS A 361 22.10 4.92 6.14
CA LYS A 361 21.12 3.85 6.34
C LYS A 361 20.85 3.66 7.83
N LEU A 362 19.58 3.76 8.21
CA LEU A 362 19.12 3.48 9.56
C LEU A 362 18.45 2.11 9.61
N ASP A 363 18.88 1.28 10.56
CA ASP A 363 18.21 0.03 10.86
C ASP A 363 17.09 0.27 11.89
N PHE A 364 15.96 0.78 11.40
CA PHE A 364 14.77 0.97 12.24
C PHE A 364 14.23 -0.33 12.84
N LYS A 365 14.57 -1.48 12.28
CA LYS A 365 14.17 -2.77 12.82
C LYS A 365 14.93 -3.04 14.13
N LYS A 366 16.24 -2.79 14.15
CA LYS A 366 17.06 -2.85 15.37
C LYS A 366 16.54 -1.89 16.45
N LEU A 367 16.14 -0.67 16.05
CA LEU A 367 15.60 0.34 16.97
C LEU A 367 14.22 -0.02 17.56
N GLN A 368 13.46 -0.87 16.89
CA GLN A 368 12.17 -1.38 17.36
C GLN A 368 12.31 -2.64 18.22
N GLU A 369 13.47 -3.29 18.22
CA GLU A 369 13.71 -4.46 19.05
C GLU A 369 13.64 -4.05 20.52
N ARG A 370 12.78 -4.73 21.26
CA ARG A 370 12.74 -4.59 22.72
C ARG A 370 14.08 -5.04 23.26
N ILE A 371 14.73 -4.22 24.06
CA ILE A 371 15.88 -4.63 24.84
C ILE A 371 15.41 -5.85 25.64
N LYS A 372 15.99 -7.03 25.33
CA LYS A 372 15.65 -8.23 26.04
C LYS A 372 16.02 -8.03 27.51
N TYR A 373 15.12 -8.40 28.40
CA TYR A 373 15.35 -8.41 29.83
C TYR A 373 16.72 -9.01 30.15
N ASN A 374 17.62 -8.24 30.69
CA ASN A 374 18.89 -8.75 31.17
C ASN A 374 18.63 -9.41 32.54
N LYS A 375 18.68 -10.76 32.57
CA LYS A 375 18.46 -11.55 33.78
C LYS A 375 19.50 -11.25 34.90
N GLU A 376 20.67 -10.72 34.53
CA GLU A 376 21.76 -10.44 35.47
C GLU A 376 21.54 -9.14 36.24
N THR A 377 20.89 -8.12 35.63
CA THR A 377 20.72 -6.82 36.28
C THR A 377 19.36 -6.63 36.93
N MET A 378 18.39 -7.54 36.70
CA MET A 378 16.99 -7.48 37.19
C MET A 378 16.28 -6.13 36.98
N ASN A 379 16.77 -5.31 36.08
CA ASN A 379 16.36 -3.91 35.95
C ASN A 379 15.25 -3.76 34.91
N TRP A 380 14.00 -3.72 35.37
CA TRP A 380 12.80 -3.45 34.56
C TRP A 380 12.80 -2.07 33.88
N PHE A 381 13.63 -1.15 34.32
CA PHE A 381 13.70 0.20 33.77
C PHE A 381 14.35 0.25 32.39
N ASP A 382 15.25 -0.65 32.06
CA ASP A 382 15.91 -0.71 30.76
C ASP A 382 14.97 -1.26 29.64
N SER A 383 13.97 -2.05 29.99
CA SER A 383 12.97 -2.55 29.03
C SER A 383 12.00 -1.43 28.53
N ARG A 384 11.93 -0.29 29.26
CA ARG A 384 11.06 0.86 28.90
C ARG A 384 11.69 1.83 27.91
N LYS A 385 12.98 1.72 27.64
CA LYS A 385 13.70 2.60 26.70
C LYS A 385 13.45 2.27 25.22
N SER A 386 12.58 1.30 24.87
CA SER A 386 12.27 1.06 23.46
C SER A 386 11.38 2.18 22.92
N ARG A 387 11.94 3.01 22.04
CA ARG A 387 11.22 4.04 21.29
C ARG A 387 10.30 3.48 20.18
N GLY A 388 9.95 2.20 20.26
CA GLY A 388 9.14 1.52 19.25
C GLY A 388 7.80 2.19 18.98
N ALA A 389 7.14 2.72 20.02
CA ALA A 389 5.91 3.48 19.87
C ALA A 389 6.15 4.82 19.14
N GLU A 390 7.17 5.57 19.51
CA GLU A 390 7.54 6.84 18.86
C GLU A 390 7.91 6.64 17.39
N ILE A 391 8.71 5.60 17.08
CA ILE A 391 9.07 5.24 15.71
C ILE A 391 7.82 4.83 14.91
N MET A 392 6.89 4.10 15.53
CA MET A 392 5.63 3.73 14.88
C MET A 392 4.75 4.95 14.57
N PHE A 393 4.65 5.91 15.52
CA PHE A 393 3.83 7.11 15.32
C PHE A 393 4.48 8.10 14.35
N ASN A 394 5.78 8.26 14.39
CA ASN A 394 6.51 9.20 13.54
C ASN A 394 6.92 8.59 12.20
N ALA A 395 7.06 7.26 12.09
CA ALA A 395 7.41 6.54 10.85
C ALA A 395 8.53 7.21 10.04
N PRO A 396 9.75 7.38 10.59
CA PRO A 396 10.80 8.20 9.99
C PRO A 396 11.21 7.72 8.58
N ASN A 397 11.03 6.45 8.24
CA ASN A 397 11.21 5.94 6.87
C ASN A 397 10.25 6.57 5.84
N GLU A 398 9.11 7.12 6.28
CA GLU A 398 8.18 7.84 5.39
C GLU A 398 8.80 9.13 4.87
N PHE A 399 9.73 9.73 5.61
CA PHE A 399 10.47 10.92 5.20
C PHE A 399 11.23 10.68 3.88
N ILE A 400 12.02 9.59 3.77
CA ILE A 400 12.79 9.26 2.56
C ILE A 400 11.84 9.10 1.36
N THR A 401 10.67 8.46 1.57
CA THR A 401 9.65 8.34 0.53
C THR A 401 9.12 9.70 0.09
N VAL A 402 8.82 10.59 1.04
CA VAL A 402 8.33 11.95 0.75
C VAL A 402 9.40 12.78 0.05
N LEU A 403 10.66 12.69 0.49
CA LEU A 403 11.79 13.37 -0.15
C LEU A 403 11.96 12.90 -1.59
N ASN A 404 12.00 11.58 -1.85
CA ASN A 404 12.12 11.04 -3.20
C ASN A 404 10.96 11.47 -4.13
N ILE A 405 9.74 11.58 -3.60
CA ILE A 405 8.62 12.15 -4.36
C ILE A 405 8.88 13.61 -4.73
N LYS A 406 9.42 14.39 -3.80
CA LYS A 406 9.74 15.80 -4.04
C LYS A 406 10.91 15.98 -5.01
N LEU A 407 11.94 15.12 -4.92
CA LEU A 407 13.06 15.09 -5.88
C LEU A 407 12.55 14.79 -7.28
N ALA A 408 11.76 13.73 -7.43
CA ALA A 408 11.14 13.40 -8.71
C ALA A 408 10.26 14.53 -9.26
N TYR A 409 9.59 15.30 -8.39
CA TYR A 409 8.81 16.48 -8.78
C TYR A 409 9.67 17.65 -9.28
N ASN A 410 10.92 17.68 -8.92
CA ASN A 410 11.89 18.70 -9.37
C ASN A 410 12.84 18.16 -10.46
N GLY A 411 12.63 16.95 -10.98
CA GLY A 411 13.49 16.34 -11.98
C GLY A 411 14.87 15.93 -11.47
N LEU A 412 14.99 15.76 -10.14
CA LEU A 412 16.25 15.41 -9.48
C LEU A 412 16.35 13.90 -9.24
N GLU A 413 17.59 13.42 -9.11
CA GLU A 413 17.88 12.02 -8.84
C GLU A 413 17.37 11.58 -7.44
N PRO A 414 17.00 10.32 -7.25
CA PRO A 414 16.62 9.77 -5.96
C PRO A 414 17.76 9.86 -4.94
N VAL A 415 17.39 9.90 -3.67
CA VAL A 415 18.33 9.88 -2.55
C VAL A 415 19.25 8.66 -2.60
N ILE A 416 20.56 8.88 -2.48
CA ILE A 416 21.57 7.84 -2.36
C ILE A 416 21.59 7.35 -0.90
N VAL A 417 21.42 6.03 -0.68
CA VAL A 417 21.50 5.45 0.65
C VAL A 417 22.90 4.90 0.86
N ILE A 418 23.67 5.55 1.74
CA ILE A 418 24.99 5.11 2.16
C ILE A 418 24.82 3.96 3.15
N ARG A 419 25.52 2.85 2.91
CA ARG A 419 25.63 1.73 3.85
C ARG A 419 26.99 1.85 4.52
N ASP A 420 26.98 2.08 5.82
CA ASP A 420 28.18 1.97 6.66
C ASP A 420 28.67 0.53 6.70
#